data_9f121496c4f08b4893a7f5e8cc8c8925
#
_entry.id   9f121496c4f08b4893a7f5e8cc8c8925
#
_cell.length_a   1.000
_cell.length_b   1.000
_cell.length_c   1.000
_cell.angle_alpha   90.00
_cell.angle_beta   90.00
_cell.angle_gamma   90.00
#
_symmetry.space_group_name_H-M   'P 1'
#
loop_
_entity.id
_entity.type
_entity.pdbx_description
1 polymer ?
#
loop_
_entity_poly.entity_id
_entity_poly.type
_entity_poly.pdbx_seq_one_letter_code
_entity_poly.pdbx_strand_id
1 'polypeptide(L)'
;MEPLPILYSFRRCPYAMRARMAIVREGFRVELREVVLRDRPEHMMEISPKGTVPVLQLLDGTVIEESLEIMQHVLDWELSEEEANWVERNDGEFKHHLDRYKYPNRYEGVEQDEHRALASVYLSDLNTRLGQQPSFSNALSDALFPFVRQFANHDRMWFDAQPWPNLHAWLEACLASEAFGRCMVKVKPWVSGQDRLLFPQAEGTL
;
A
#
# COMPACT_ATOMS: atom_id res chain seq x y z
N MET A 1 -12.17 27.23 7.53
CA MET A 1 -11.14 26.38 6.87
C MET A 1 -11.81 25.69 5.69
N GLU A 2 -11.13 25.63 4.55
CA GLU A 2 -11.64 24.97 3.35
C GLU A 2 -11.91 23.48 3.63
N PRO A 3 -13.05 22.92 3.17
CA PRO A 3 -13.31 21.50 3.31
C PRO A 3 -12.28 20.68 2.49
N LEU A 4 -11.93 19.51 2.97
CA LEU A 4 -11.00 18.58 2.32
C LEU A 4 -11.60 17.18 2.29
N PRO A 5 -11.28 16.36 1.27
CA PRO A 5 -11.54 14.93 1.31
C PRO A 5 -10.94 14.29 2.57
N ILE A 6 -11.52 13.19 3.03
CA ILE A 6 -11.08 12.49 4.23
C ILE A 6 -10.47 11.15 3.83
N LEU A 7 -9.23 10.89 4.27
CA LEU A 7 -8.58 9.58 4.11
C LEU A 7 -8.49 8.85 5.45
N TYR A 8 -9.23 7.78 5.62
CA TYR A 8 -9.01 6.82 6.69
C TYR A 8 -7.91 5.85 6.30
N SER A 9 -6.88 5.72 7.12
CA SER A 9 -5.66 5.01 6.77
C SER A 9 -5.03 4.34 7.98
N PHE A 10 -4.32 3.25 7.74
CA PHE A 10 -3.42 2.64 8.71
C PHE A 10 -2.03 2.53 8.09
N ARG A 11 -1.08 3.29 8.61
CA ARG A 11 0.26 3.49 8.03
C ARG A 11 0.99 2.20 7.64
N ARG A 12 0.78 1.10 8.38
CA ARG A 12 1.47 -0.18 8.14
C ARG A 12 0.73 -1.13 7.19
N CYS A 13 -0.49 -0.79 6.78
CA CYS A 13 -1.26 -1.57 5.82
C CYS A 13 -0.73 -1.32 4.40
N PRO A 14 -0.35 -2.35 3.62
CA PRO A 14 0.17 -2.17 2.27
C PRO A 14 -0.86 -1.52 1.32
N TYR A 15 -2.13 -1.84 1.46
CA TYR A 15 -3.21 -1.18 0.70
C TYR A 15 -3.32 0.31 1.05
N ALA A 16 -3.23 0.67 2.34
CA ALA A 16 -3.25 2.07 2.74
C ALA A 16 -1.98 2.83 2.29
N MET A 17 -0.83 2.15 2.19
CA MET A 17 0.39 2.73 1.61
C MET A 17 0.19 3.12 0.15
N ARG A 18 -0.46 2.30 -0.68
CA ARG A 18 -0.81 2.62 -2.07
C ARG A 18 -1.52 3.97 -2.17
N ALA A 19 -2.64 4.12 -1.45
CA ALA A 19 -3.43 5.34 -1.46
C ALA A 19 -2.61 6.55 -0.99
N ARG A 20 -1.84 6.39 0.09
CA ARG A 20 -0.99 7.47 0.61
C ARG A 20 0.11 7.88 -0.37
N MET A 21 0.73 6.93 -1.08
CA MET A 21 1.77 7.23 -2.07
C MET A 21 1.18 7.98 -3.26
N ALA A 22 0.04 7.56 -3.79
CA ALA A 22 -0.68 8.27 -4.85
C ALA A 22 -1.00 9.72 -4.44
N ILE A 23 -1.54 9.90 -3.23
CA ILE A 23 -1.84 11.21 -2.65
C ILE A 23 -0.59 12.09 -2.53
N VAL A 24 0.54 11.52 -2.10
CA VAL A 24 1.82 12.25 -2.01
C VAL A 24 2.33 12.64 -3.38
N ARG A 25 2.27 11.75 -4.38
CA ARG A 25 2.78 12.02 -5.73
C ARG A 25 2.03 13.13 -6.43
N GLU A 26 0.72 13.13 -6.32
CA GLU A 26 -0.13 14.12 -6.95
C GLU A 26 -0.23 15.44 -6.14
N GLY A 27 0.19 15.40 -4.88
CA GLY A 27 -0.07 16.52 -3.96
C GLY A 27 -1.55 16.69 -3.63
N PHE A 28 -2.36 15.63 -3.78
CA PHE A 28 -3.79 15.63 -3.51
C PHE A 28 -4.05 15.80 -2.02
N ARG A 29 -4.57 16.97 -1.63
CA ARG A 29 -4.71 17.33 -0.20
C ARG A 29 -5.91 16.68 0.44
N VAL A 30 -5.68 15.96 1.55
CA VAL A 30 -6.73 15.31 2.35
C VAL A 30 -6.58 15.63 3.84
N GLU A 31 -7.65 15.44 4.60
CA GLU A 31 -7.59 15.23 6.04
C GLU A 31 -7.24 13.78 6.30
N LEU A 32 -6.06 13.50 6.85
CA LEU A 32 -5.62 12.15 7.20
C LEU A 32 -6.16 11.75 8.58
N ARG A 33 -6.87 10.62 8.63
CA ARG A 33 -7.34 9.98 9.86
C ARG A 33 -6.67 8.64 10.03
N GLU A 34 -5.62 8.60 10.85
CA GLU A 34 -4.93 7.35 11.19
C GLU A 34 -5.80 6.48 12.09
N VAL A 35 -6.08 5.24 11.65
CA VAL A 35 -7.05 4.34 12.27
C VAL A 35 -6.36 3.34 13.19
N VAL A 36 -6.99 3.05 14.33
CA VAL A 36 -6.68 1.86 15.14
C VAL A 36 -7.62 0.73 14.70
N LEU A 37 -7.09 -0.32 14.06
CA LEU A 37 -7.91 -1.37 13.43
C LEU A 37 -8.85 -2.14 14.38
N ARG A 38 -8.56 -2.14 15.68
CA ARG A 38 -9.43 -2.74 16.71
C ARG A 38 -10.49 -1.78 17.27
N ASP A 39 -10.36 -0.47 16.95
CA ASP A 39 -11.21 0.61 17.45
C ASP A 39 -11.40 1.62 16.31
N ARG A 40 -12.30 1.28 15.40
CA ARG A 40 -12.53 2.06 14.18
C ARG A 40 -13.45 3.24 14.47
N PRO A 41 -13.19 4.44 13.88
CA PRO A 41 -14.08 5.58 14.02
C PRO A 41 -15.51 5.26 13.53
N GLU A 42 -16.53 5.70 14.28
CA GLU A 42 -17.94 5.47 13.96
C GLU A 42 -18.27 5.95 12.54
N HIS A 43 -17.92 7.19 12.21
CA HIS A 43 -18.13 7.75 10.86
C HIS A 43 -17.46 6.90 9.75
N MET A 44 -16.29 6.31 10.01
CA MET A 44 -15.70 5.38 9.04
C MET A 44 -16.60 4.16 8.81
N MET A 45 -17.17 3.62 9.89
CA MET A 45 -18.03 2.43 9.83
C MET A 45 -19.39 2.74 9.19
N GLU A 46 -19.88 3.98 9.30
CA GLU A 46 -21.11 4.45 8.64
C GLU A 46 -20.92 4.49 7.12
N ILE A 47 -19.79 5.02 6.63
CA ILE A 47 -19.55 5.21 5.19
C ILE A 47 -18.92 3.99 4.52
N SER A 48 -18.26 3.09 5.28
CA SER A 48 -17.62 1.87 4.82
C SER A 48 -17.79 0.72 5.83
N PRO A 49 -18.96 0.05 5.83
CA PRO A 49 -19.28 -1.00 6.82
C PRO A 49 -18.36 -2.19 6.83
N LYS A 50 -17.62 -2.47 5.72
CA LYS A 50 -16.61 -3.54 5.69
C LYS A 50 -15.42 -3.26 6.62
N GLY A 51 -15.23 -2.02 7.06
CA GLY A 51 -14.25 -1.63 8.07
C GLY A 51 -12.78 -1.87 7.70
N THR A 52 -12.47 -1.93 6.40
CA THR A 52 -11.10 -2.04 5.90
C THR A 52 -10.50 -0.67 5.60
N VAL A 53 -9.19 -0.57 5.52
CA VAL A 53 -8.48 0.65 5.10
C VAL A 53 -7.61 0.36 3.88
N PRO A 54 -7.44 1.35 2.97
CA PRO A 54 -7.89 2.74 3.05
C PRO A 54 -9.37 2.95 2.72
N VAL A 55 -9.92 4.10 3.15
CA VAL A 55 -11.21 4.63 2.68
C VAL A 55 -11.01 6.11 2.39
N LEU A 56 -11.35 6.55 1.18
CA LEU A 56 -11.33 7.95 0.77
C LEU A 56 -12.76 8.45 0.59
N GLN A 57 -13.16 9.47 1.36
CA GLN A 57 -14.41 10.20 1.17
C GLN A 57 -14.12 11.53 0.49
N LEU A 58 -14.73 11.75 -0.68
CA LEU A 58 -14.63 12.99 -1.44
C LEU A 58 -15.57 14.07 -0.90
N LEU A 59 -15.41 15.31 -1.38
CA LEU A 59 -16.19 16.46 -0.93
C LEU A 59 -17.68 16.38 -1.29
N ASP A 60 -18.00 15.68 -2.35
CA ASP A 60 -19.38 15.43 -2.79
C ASP A 60 -20.07 14.28 -2.05
N GLY A 61 -19.35 13.63 -1.11
CA GLY A 61 -19.80 12.49 -0.34
C GLY A 61 -19.49 11.13 -0.98
N THR A 62 -18.93 11.07 -2.19
CA THR A 62 -18.51 9.82 -2.82
C THR A 62 -17.47 9.12 -1.96
N VAL A 63 -17.63 7.80 -1.78
CA VAL A 63 -16.71 6.94 -1.00
C VAL A 63 -16.03 5.96 -1.90
N ILE A 64 -14.68 5.94 -1.85
CA ILE A 64 -13.83 5.00 -2.58
C ILE A 64 -13.13 4.10 -1.55
N GLU A 65 -13.39 2.80 -1.60
CA GLU A 65 -12.96 1.84 -0.57
C GLU A 65 -11.78 0.96 -1.00
N GLU A 66 -11.53 0.84 -2.32
CA GLU A 66 -10.42 0.03 -2.83
C GLU A 66 -9.18 0.88 -3.08
N SER A 67 -8.05 0.40 -2.59
CA SER A 67 -6.79 1.15 -2.69
C SER A 67 -6.36 1.43 -4.13
N LEU A 68 -6.64 0.50 -5.05
CA LEU A 68 -6.34 0.67 -6.47
C LEU A 68 -7.24 1.75 -7.09
N GLU A 69 -8.53 1.74 -6.78
CA GLU A 69 -9.48 2.76 -7.24
C GLU A 69 -9.12 4.15 -6.72
N ILE A 70 -8.64 4.24 -5.46
CA ILE A 70 -8.10 5.50 -4.91
C ILE A 70 -6.89 5.96 -5.72
N MET A 71 -5.96 5.05 -6.05
CA MET A 71 -4.80 5.40 -6.88
C MET A 71 -5.22 5.90 -8.26
N GLN A 72 -6.12 5.19 -8.93
CA GLN A 72 -6.65 5.55 -10.24
C GLN A 72 -7.32 6.93 -10.21
N HIS A 73 -8.18 7.17 -9.22
CA HIS A 73 -8.86 8.45 -9.05
C HIS A 73 -7.89 9.61 -8.80
N VAL A 74 -6.89 9.41 -7.92
CA VAL A 74 -5.97 10.47 -7.50
C VAL A 74 -4.94 10.79 -8.58
N LEU A 75 -4.45 9.77 -9.31
CA LEU A 75 -3.39 9.90 -10.31
C LEU A 75 -3.93 10.06 -11.74
N ASP A 76 -5.25 10.00 -11.95
CA ASP A 76 -5.86 9.85 -13.27
C ASP A 76 -5.20 8.70 -14.07
N TRP A 77 -4.99 7.56 -13.38
CA TRP A 77 -4.19 6.44 -13.89
C TRP A 77 -5.07 5.36 -14.49
N GLU A 78 -4.97 5.21 -15.80
CA GLU A 78 -5.51 4.07 -16.53
C GLU A 78 -4.44 2.98 -16.66
N LEU A 79 -4.77 1.75 -16.23
CA LEU A 79 -3.85 0.64 -16.34
C LEU A 79 -3.76 0.12 -17.76
N SER A 80 -2.55 -0.02 -18.26
CA SER A 80 -2.29 -0.86 -19.44
C SER A 80 -2.57 -2.33 -19.12
N GLU A 81 -2.69 -3.17 -20.16
CA GLU A 81 -2.89 -4.62 -19.98
C GLU A 81 -1.76 -5.27 -19.15
N GLU A 82 -0.51 -4.85 -19.38
CA GLU A 82 0.64 -5.32 -18.60
C GLU A 82 0.51 -4.92 -17.11
N GLU A 83 0.17 -3.67 -16.83
CA GLU A 83 0.02 -3.18 -15.46
C GLU A 83 -1.13 -3.86 -14.73
N ALA A 84 -2.26 -4.05 -15.42
CA ALA A 84 -3.42 -4.77 -14.88
C ALA A 84 -3.05 -6.21 -14.50
N ASN A 85 -2.31 -6.93 -15.35
CA ASN A 85 -1.85 -8.28 -15.05
C ASN A 85 -0.91 -8.33 -13.84
N TRP A 86 0.03 -7.38 -13.70
CA TRP A 86 0.91 -7.32 -12.52
C TRP A 86 0.14 -7.06 -11.24
N VAL A 87 -0.83 -6.14 -11.26
CA VAL A 87 -1.67 -5.81 -10.12
C VAL A 87 -2.57 -6.99 -9.74
N GLU A 88 -3.22 -7.64 -10.71
CA GLU A 88 -4.07 -8.83 -10.48
C GLU A 88 -3.29 -9.96 -9.81
N ARG A 89 -2.11 -10.29 -10.33
CA ARG A 89 -1.22 -11.32 -9.75
C ARG A 89 -0.76 -10.93 -8.34
N ASN A 90 -0.44 -9.65 -8.12
CA ASN A 90 -0.03 -9.15 -6.80
C ASN A 90 -1.15 -9.26 -5.76
N ASP A 91 -2.36 -8.81 -6.12
CA ASP A 91 -3.50 -8.73 -5.19
C ASP A 91 -4.21 -10.09 -5.02
N GLY A 92 -4.07 -10.96 -6.00
CA GLY A 92 -4.59 -12.32 -6.00
C GLY A 92 -3.60 -13.33 -5.39
N GLU A 93 -2.89 -14.05 -6.26
CA GLU A 93 -2.05 -15.18 -5.88
C GLU A 93 -0.92 -14.80 -4.90
N PHE A 94 -0.15 -13.75 -5.23
CA PHE A 94 0.96 -13.35 -4.37
C PHE A 94 0.47 -12.93 -2.98
N LYS A 95 -0.58 -12.12 -2.91
CA LYS A 95 -1.15 -11.69 -1.62
C LYS A 95 -1.73 -12.84 -0.81
N HIS A 96 -2.37 -13.80 -1.47
CA HIS A 96 -2.86 -15.02 -0.83
C HIS A 96 -1.74 -15.78 -0.12
N HIS A 97 -0.62 -15.98 -0.81
CA HIS A 97 0.52 -16.71 -0.24
C HIS A 97 1.29 -15.87 0.77
N LEU A 98 1.45 -14.57 0.54
CA LEU A 98 2.06 -13.64 1.49
C LEU A 98 1.35 -13.65 2.86
N ASP A 99 0.01 -13.65 2.86
CA ASP A 99 -0.74 -13.66 4.13
C ASP A 99 -0.54 -14.96 4.89
N ARG A 100 -0.53 -16.11 4.22
CA ARG A 100 -0.30 -17.43 4.83
C ARG A 100 1.14 -17.61 5.29
N TYR A 101 2.08 -17.10 4.53
CA TYR A 101 3.48 -17.05 4.95
C TYR A 101 3.67 -16.21 6.20
N LYS A 102 3.06 -15.01 6.24
CA LYS A 102 3.25 -14.07 7.33
C LYS A 102 2.43 -14.36 8.57
N TYR A 103 1.23 -14.92 8.40
CA TYR A 103 0.25 -15.14 9.46
C TYR A 103 -0.29 -16.58 9.45
N PRO A 104 0.57 -17.61 9.49
CA PRO A 104 0.14 -19.01 9.35
C PRO A 104 -0.93 -19.38 10.37
N ASN A 105 -0.85 -18.85 11.59
CA ASN A 105 -1.81 -19.11 12.68
C ASN A 105 -3.24 -18.59 12.43
N ARG A 106 -3.48 -17.87 11.34
CA ARG A 106 -4.83 -17.40 10.96
C ARG A 106 -5.56 -18.37 10.04
N TYR A 107 -4.88 -19.39 9.57
CA TYR A 107 -5.36 -20.32 8.56
C TYR A 107 -5.12 -21.75 9.04
N GLU A 108 -6.11 -22.64 8.84
CA GLU A 108 -5.98 -24.03 9.20
C GLU A 108 -5.16 -24.80 8.16
N GLY A 109 -4.29 -25.73 8.61
CA GLY A 109 -3.50 -26.60 7.73
C GLY A 109 -2.48 -25.90 6.84
N VAL A 110 -1.98 -24.72 7.25
CA VAL A 110 -1.02 -23.94 6.46
C VAL A 110 0.41 -24.29 6.83
N GLU A 111 1.19 -24.70 5.82
CA GLU A 111 2.64 -24.85 5.90
C GLU A 111 3.33 -23.55 5.44
N GLN A 112 3.96 -22.84 6.38
CA GLN A 112 4.52 -21.51 6.15
C GLN A 112 5.56 -21.49 5.02
N ASP A 113 6.46 -22.48 4.97
CA ASP A 113 7.54 -22.56 3.98
C ASP A 113 7.02 -22.88 2.57
N GLU A 114 5.93 -23.64 2.47
CA GLU A 114 5.24 -23.87 1.20
C GLU A 114 4.69 -22.55 0.63
N HIS A 115 4.01 -21.76 1.45
CA HIS A 115 3.47 -20.48 1.02
C HIS A 115 4.57 -19.45 0.72
N ARG A 116 5.72 -19.51 1.41
CA ARG A 116 6.89 -18.73 1.02
C ARG A 116 7.38 -19.11 -0.37
N ALA A 117 7.51 -20.41 -0.66
CA ALA A 117 7.96 -20.90 -1.96
C ALA A 117 6.99 -20.48 -3.09
N LEU A 118 5.68 -20.62 -2.88
CA LEU A 118 4.66 -20.22 -3.85
C LEU A 118 4.65 -18.69 -4.11
N ALA A 119 4.76 -17.88 -3.06
CA ALA A 119 4.91 -16.43 -3.20
C ALA A 119 6.20 -16.05 -3.96
N SER A 120 7.25 -16.84 -3.82
CA SER A 120 8.55 -16.62 -4.48
C SER A 120 8.50 -16.77 -6.00
N VAL A 121 7.53 -17.49 -6.54
CA VAL A 121 7.31 -17.58 -7.99
C VAL A 121 7.03 -16.20 -8.56
N TYR A 122 6.07 -15.47 -7.98
CA TYR A 122 5.77 -14.09 -8.37
C TYR A 122 6.99 -13.16 -8.26
N LEU A 123 7.76 -13.27 -7.17
CA LEU A 123 8.95 -12.45 -6.93
C LEU A 123 10.08 -12.75 -7.93
N SER A 124 10.23 -14.01 -8.33
CA SER A 124 11.19 -14.42 -9.37
C SER A 124 10.83 -13.88 -10.75
N ASP A 125 9.53 -13.92 -11.09
CA ASP A 125 9.01 -13.32 -12.33
C ASP A 125 9.22 -11.80 -12.33
N LEU A 126 8.95 -11.15 -11.19
CA LEU A 126 9.16 -9.71 -11.02
C LEU A 126 10.64 -9.34 -11.17
N ASN A 127 11.56 -10.13 -10.57
CA ASN A 127 13.00 -9.97 -10.76
C ASN A 127 13.42 -10.10 -12.23
N THR A 128 12.86 -11.08 -12.94
CA THR A 128 13.14 -11.30 -14.38
C THR A 128 12.66 -10.12 -15.21
N ARG A 129 11.42 -9.64 -14.97
CA ARG A 129 10.85 -8.49 -15.66
C ARG A 129 11.69 -7.22 -15.43
N LEU A 130 12.14 -6.98 -14.19
CA LEU A 130 13.00 -5.86 -13.83
C LEU A 130 14.39 -5.96 -14.46
N GLY A 131 14.88 -7.17 -14.76
CA GLY A 131 16.13 -7.38 -15.51
C GLY A 131 16.02 -7.01 -17.00
N GLN A 132 14.82 -7.11 -17.57
CA GLN A 132 14.55 -6.74 -18.97
C GLN A 132 14.29 -5.23 -19.11
N GLN A 133 13.55 -4.66 -18.16
CA GLN A 133 13.24 -3.23 -18.07
C GLN A 133 13.34 -2.80 -16.60
N PRO A 134 14.40 -2.08 -16.22
CA PRO A 134 14.76 -1.87 -14.79
C PRO A 134 13.77 -1.04 -13.96
N SER A 135 12.74 -0.47 -14.58
CA SER A 135 11.74 0.32 -13.87
C SER A 135 10.32 0.04 -14.39
N PHE A 136 9.36 0.25 -13.52
CA PHE A 136 7.95 0.43 -13.86
C PHE A 136 7.60 1.93 -13.87
N SER A 137 6.38 2.25 -14.30
CA SER A 137 5.79 3.54 -13.98
C SER A 137 5.79 3.76 -12.46
N ASN A 138 5.82 5.01 -12.03
CA ASN A 138 5.73 5.30 -10.59
C ASN A 138 4.45 4.73 -9.98
N ALA A 139 3.33 4.82 -10.70
CA ALA A 139 2.05 4.31 -10.25
C ALA A 139 2.08 2.78 -10.05
N LEU A 140 2.59 2.02 -11.03
CA LEU A 140 2.71 0.57 -10.90
C LEU A 140 3.69 0.19 -9.78
N SER A 141 4.84 0.87 -9.68
CA SER A 141 5.79 0.64 -8.58
C SER A 141 5.11 0.82 -7.23
N ASP A 142 4.35 1.91 -7.04
CA ASP A 142 3.64 2.20 -5.79
C ASP A 142 2.51 1.20 -5.53
N ALA A 143 1.93 0.60 -6.58
CA ALA A 143 0.92 -0.44 -6.45
C ALA A 143 1.50 -1.77 -5.97
N LEU A 144 2.70 -2.14 -6.36
CA LEU A 144 3.30 -3.46 -6.07
C LEU A 144 4.23 -3.44 -4.84
N PHE A 145 5.07 -2.42 -4.75
CA PHE A 145 6.14 -2.32 -3.77
C PHE A 145 5.72 -2.53 -2.30
N PRO A 146 4.58 -2.03 -1.80
CA PRO A 146 4.20 -2.21 -0.39
C PRO A 146 4.05 -3.69 0.02
N PHE A 147 3.64 -4.54 -0.91
CA PHE A 147 3.45 -5.98 -0.69
C PHE A 147 4.78 -6.73 -0.75
N VAL A 148 5.63 -6.42 -1.73
CA VAL A 148 7.00 -6.95 -1.81
C VAL A 148 7.78 -6.56 -0.55
N ARG A 149 7.68 -5.31 -0.11
CA ARG A 149 8.25 -4.84 1.15
C ARG A 149 7.72 -5.63 2.36
N GLN A 150 6.41 -5.92 2.38
CA GLN A 150 5.80 -6.69 3.47
C GLN A 150 6.35 -8.12 3.51
N PHE A 151 6.55 -8.75 2.35
CA PHE A 151 7.16 -10.06 2.23
C PHE A 151 8.63 -10.03 2.70
N ALA A 152 9.44 -9.14 2.14
CA ALA A 152 10.85 -9.00 2.45
C ALA A 152 11.11 -8.75 3.95
N ASN A 153 10.28 -7.93 4.60
CA ASN A 153 10.43 -7.61 6.02
C ASN A 153 9.95 -8.72 6.98
N HIS A 154 9.35 -9.79 6.48
CA HIS A 154 8.96 -10.92 7.33
C HIS A 154 10.19 -11.77 7.72
N ASP A 155 11.05 -12.05 6.74
CA ASP A 155 12.36 -12.68 6.95
C ASP A 155 13.38 -12.03 6.01
N ARG A 156 14.00 -10.95 6.49
CA ARG A 156 14.92 -10.15 5.69
C ARG A 156 16.17 -10.91 5.32
N MET A 157 16.70 -11.74 6.22
CA MET A 157 17.91 -12.51 5.96
C MET A 157 17.68 -13.54 4.84
N TRP A 158 16.54 -14.22 4.87
CA TRP A 158 16.17 -15.15 3.81
C TRP A 158 15.96 -14.44 2.48
N PHE A 159 15.22 -13.31 2.48
CA PHE A 159 14.95 -12.54 1.27
C PHE A 159 16.24 -12.02 0.61
N ASP A 160 17.17 -11.47 1.39
CA ASP A 160 18.42 -10.91 0.89
C ASP A 160 19.37 -12.00 0.32
N ALA A 161 19.22 -13.25 0.75
CA ALA A 161 19.97 -14.38 0.25
C ALA A 161 19.45 -14.94 -1.09
N GLN A 162 18.30 -14.47 -1.58
CA GLN A 162 17.73 -14.96 -2.82
C GLN A 162 18.45 -14.38 -4.05
N PRO A 163 18.54 -15.11 -5.17
CA PRO A 163 19.19 -14.67 -6.40
C PRO A 163 18.30 -13.68 -7.19
N TRP A 164 17.89 -12.59 -6.56
CA TRP A 164 16.98 -11.58 -7.12
C TRP A 164 17.61 -10.17 -7.19
N PRO A 165 18.75 -9.99 -7.87
CA PRO A 165 19.48 -8.71 -7.82
C PRO A 165 18.67 -7.51 -8.32
N ASN A 166 17.83 -7.70 -9.36
CA ASN A 166 17.03 -6.61 -9.92
C ASN A 166 15.88 -6.23 -8.97
N LEU A 167 15.26 -7.24 -8.34
CA LEU A 167 14.20 -7.02 -7.36
C LEU A 167 14.75 -6.32 -6.10
N HIS A 168 15.94 -6.70 -5.64
CA HIS A 168 16.59 -6.03 -4.51
C HIS A 168 16.87 -4.56 -4.83
N ALA A 169 17.47 -4.28 -5.99
CA ALA A 169 17.76 -2.90 -6.41
C ALA A 169 16.47 -2.06 -6.54
N TRP A 170 15.42 -2.62 -7.14
CA TRP A 170 14.14 -1.95 -7.27
C TRP A 170 13.49 -1.68 -5.90
N LEU A 171 13.50 -2.66 -5.00
CA LEU A 171 12.94 -2.50 -3.65
C LEU A 171 13.67 -1.40 -2.87
N GLU A 172 15.00 -1.37 -2.94
CA GLU A 172 15.82 -0.34 -2.28
C GLU A 172 15.54 1.06 -2.87
N ALA A 173 15.39 1.16 -4.20
CA ALA A 173 15.01 2.43 -4.84
C ALA A 173 13.61 2.92 -4.39
N CYS A 174 12.63 2.02 -4.28
CA CYS A 174 11.32 2.34 -3.76
C CYS A 174 11.36 2.80 -2.29
N LEU A 175 12.16 2.11 -1.45
CA LEU A 175 12.34 2.45 -0.03
C LEU A 175 13.03 3.81 0.16
N ALA A 176 13.95 4.18 -0.74
CA ALA A 176 14.66 5.45 -0.71
C ALA A 176 13.86 6.60 -1.33
N SER A 177 12.72 6.33 -1.96
CA SER A 177 11.93 7.35 -2.63
C SER A 177 11.36 8.38 -1.67
N GLU A 178 11.32 9.65 -2.09
CA GLU A 178 10.69 10.73 -1.33
C GLU A 178 9.20 10.43 -1.04
N ALA A 179 8.49 9.90 -2.06
CA ALA A 179 7.08 9.55 -1.92
C ALA A 179 6.86 8.54 -0.79
N PHE A 180 7.71 7.52 -0.68
CA PHE A 180 7.63 6.57 0.43
C PHE A 180 7.98 7.20 1.77
N GLY A 181 9.03 8.01 1.85
CA GLY A 181 9.38 8.73 3.07
C GLY A 181 8.22 9.58 3.61
N ARG A 182 7.60 10.37 2.74
CA ARG A 182 6.42 11.20 3.06
C ARG A 182 5.17 10.37 3.35
N CYS A 183 4.96 9.25 2.65
CA CYS A 183 3.88 8.29 2.91
C CYS A 183 3.98 7.72 4.33
N MET A 184 5.18 7.49 4.84
CA MET A 184 5.44 6.80 6.10
C MET A 184 5.53 7.72 7.32
N VAL A 185 5.13 8.99 7.19
CA VAL A 185 5.06 9.92 8.33
C VAL A 185 4.25 9.29 9.47
N LYS A 186 4.82 9.36 10.68
CA LYS A 186 4.20 8.78 11.88
C LYS A 186 3.30 9.82 12.53
N VAL A 187 2.02 9.50 12.59
CA VAL A 187 1.00 10.36 13.20
C VAL A 187 0.30 9.62 14.34
N LYS A 188 -0.33 10.38 15.25
CA LYS A 188 -1.16 9.80 16.32
C LYS A 188 -2.45 9.23 15.73
N PRO A 189 -3.03 8.20 16.39
CA PRO A 189 -4.39 7.76 16.06
C PRO A 189 -5.37 8.92 16.10
N TRP A 190 -6.27 8.96 15.10
CA TRP A 190 -7.28 10.00 15.04
C TRP A 190 -8.33 9.81 16.15
N VAL A 191 -8.76 10.93 16.73
CA VAL A 191 -9.88 10.99 17.67
C VAL A 191 -10.84 12.09 17.27
N SER A 192 -12.14 11.91 17.52
CA SER A 192 -13.15 12.91 17.20
C SER A 192 -12.89 14.22 17.95
N GLY A 193 -13.05 15.35 17.26
CA GLY A 193 -12.85 16.68 17.82
C GLY A 193 -11.40 17.18 17.84
N GLN A 194 -10.43 16.39 17.38
CA GLN A 194 -9.05 16.88 17.23
C GLN A 194 -8.90 17.84 16.04
N ASP A 195 -7.82 18.62 16.04
CA ASP A 195 -7.43 19.43 14.90
C ASP A 195 -7.16 18.56 13.68
N ARG A 196 -7.52 19.08 12.49
CA ARG A 196 -7.29 18.38 11.22
C ARG A 196 -5.81 18.15 10.97
N LEU A 197 -5.47 16.91 10.61
CA LEU A 197 -4.15 16.57 10.11
C LEU A 197 -4.16 16.64 8.58
N LEU A 198 -3.46 17.62 8.03
CA LEU A 198 -3.30 17.78 6.58
C LEU A 198 -2.28 16.77 6.05
N PHE A 199 -2.60 16.13 4.93
CA PHE A 199 -1.71 15.20 4.25
C PHE A 199 -1.84 15.37 2.72
N PRO A 200 -0.75 15.34 1.95
CA PRO A 200 0.62 15.34 2.45
C PRO A 200 0.97 16.63 3.20
N GLN A 201 1.85 16.53 4.17
CA GLN A 201 2.35 17.72 4.87
C GLN A 201 3.16 18.57 3.90
N ALA A 202 3.16 19.89 4.10
CA ALA A 202 3.99 20.80 3.33
C ALA A 202 5.48 20.44 3.46
N GLU A 203 6.23 20.67 2.38
CA GLU A 203 7.68 20.45 2.39
C GLU A 203 8.32 21.28 3.51
N GLY A 204 9.18 20.63 4.31
CA GLY A 204 9.88 21.27 5.43
C GLY A 204 9.22 21.19 6.79
N THR A 205 8.15 20.40 6.97
CA THR A 205 7.43 20.22 8.25
C THR A 205 7.78 18.90 8.97
N LEU A 206 8.99 18.37 8.79
CA LEU A 206 9.52 17.21 9.53
C LEU A 206 10.43 17.66 10.66
#